data_af959138752a50fa60fb4e4229d7b3d4
#
_entry.id   af959138752a50fa60fb4e4229d7b3d4
#
_cell.length_a   1.000
_cell.length_b   1.000
_cell.length_c   1.000
_cell.angle_alpha   90.00
_cell.angle_beta   90.00
_cell.angle_gamma   90.00
#
_symmetry.space_group_name_H-M   'P 1'
#
loop_
_entity.id
_entity.type
_entity.pdbx_description
1 polymer ?
#
loop_
_entity_poly.entity_id
_entity_poly.type
_entity_poly.pdbx_seq_one_letter_code
_entity_poly.pdbx_strand_id
1 'polypeptide(L)'
;MVCDGACVDVMSDEAHCGGCEQPCAPGEACTAGACVPQCDEGTVLCAGACVDTNLDVAHCGGCDVACDSGDPCVQAQCDAVDVVHLLITGQSLSNGYSSAVVSTMQPHGNLSFNTGVRAGAMGLTGFIPLVETWDGAHGETIASGMANLAGNLWAAAGFDARTFLVSAHGVDGFNYSKVKKGTPAYMTGMAQVMAGQAIATALGQTYEVRAMTAIHGESDHIDYPPEGNPGYAANLVEWRADYEADIQAMTGQTTPVRFFYCQVSSWTAYGSAHSLIPEQQRMTALANPDRLYLVTPKYFLQYTDGVHLTGEGTLLLGEYYGKALRRVYLDGLPWAPLGPSAAIINGVDVVVDFAVPVPPLVFDEVAVTNPGNYGFAFSDGSGNPPAISAVTLSGPTQVTVTLSGAPGPQARLFYAALGQPGAAGGPTTGPRGNLRDSDATPSLAGQPLYNWAVHFELPLN
;
A
#
# COMPACT_ATOMS: atom_id res chain seq x y z
N MET A 1 -10.25 -42.96 31.49
CA MET A 1 -11.48 -43.82 31.65
C MET A 1 -11.35 -45.01 30.70
N VAL A 2 -12.08 -46.10 30.93
CA VAL A 2 -12.09 -47.23 29.97
C VAL A 2 -13.36 -47.12 29.13
N CYS A 3 -13.26 -46.92 27.82
CA CYS A 3 -14.36 -46.84 26.87
C CYS A 3 -14.16 -47.94 25.82
N ASP A 4 -15.17 -48.79 25.61
CA ASP A 4 -15.13 -49.90 24.67
C ASP A 4 -13.89 -50.82 24.79
N GLY A 5 -13.38 -50.97 26.03
CA GLY A 5 -12.22 -51.82 26.32
C GLY A 5 -10.86 -51.13 26.09
N ALA A 6 -10.81 -49.88 25.64
CA ALA A 6 -9.60 -49.07 25.51
C ALA A 6 -9.50 -48.02 26.62
N CYS A 7 -8.28 -47.75 27.10
CA CYS A 7 -8.04 -46.65 28.03
C CYS A 7 -7.98 -45.35 27.22
N VAL A 8 -8.93 -44.44 27.45
CA VAL A 8 -8.98 -43.12 26.84
C VAL A 8 -8.85 -42.02 27.88
N ASP A 9 -8.21 -40.91 27.50
CA ASP A 9 -8.15 -39.72 28.33
C ASP A 9 -9.32 -38.80 28.01
N VAL A 10 -10.40 -38.91 28.75
CA VAL A 10 -11.63 -38.12 28.54
C VAL A 10 -11.44 -36.61 28.73
N MET A 11 -10.26 -36.18 29.21
CA MET A 11 -9.95 -34.76 29.39
C MET A 11 -9.41 -34.12 28.13
N SER A 12 -8.97 -34.94 27.13
CA SER A 12 -8.33 -34.45 25.89
C SER A 12 -8.74 -35.22 24.63
N ASP A 13 -9.49 -36.33 24.75
CA ASP A 13 -9.93 -37.14 23.62
C ASP A 13 -11.22 -36.54 23.01
N GLU A 14 -11.17 -36.13 21.75
CA GLU A 14 -12.30 -35.50 21.04
C GLU A 14 -13.49 -36.45 20.80
N ALA A 15 -13.27 -37.77 20.78
CA ALA A 15 -14.33 -38.76 20.61
C ALA A 15 -15.01 -39.14 21.94
N HIS A 16 -14.35 -38.84 23.07
CA HIS A 16 -14.78 -39.26 24.40
C HIS A 16 -14.68 -38.11 25.42
N CYS A 17 -14.97 -36.88 25.00
CA CYS A 17 -14.76 -35.68 25.83
C CYS A 17 -15.71 -35.61 27.03
N GLY A 18 -15.13 -35.64 28.22
CA GLY A 18 -15.91 -35.69 29.49
C GLY A 18 -16.50 -37.06 29.84
N GLY A 19 -16.54 -38.00 28.90
CA GLY A 19 -17.09 -39.35 29.07
C GLY A 19 -17.05 -40.21 27.83
N CYS A 20 -17.32 -41.53 27.98
CA CYS A 20 -17.34 -42.41 26.81
C CYS A 20 -18.46 -42.02 25.84
N GLU A 21 -18.17 -42.13 24.51
CA GLU A 21 -19.13 -41.85 23.44
C GLU A 21 -19.71 -40.41 23.44
N GLN A 22 -18.94 -39.44 23.92
CA GLN A 22 -19.30 -38.02 23.87
C GLN A 22 -18.33 -37.27 22.92
N PRO A 23 -18.55 -37.36 21.60
CA PRO A 23 -17.69 -36.66 20.65
C PRO A 23 -17.99 -35.17 20.60
N CYS A 24 -16.93 -34.37 20.48
CA CYS A 24 -17.07 -32.96 20.17
C CYS A 24 -17.61 -32.74 18.76
N ALA A 25 -18.27 -31.59 18.52
CA ALA A 25 -18.73 -31.22 17.21
C ALA A 25 -17.54 -30.85 16.30
N PRO A 26 -17.68 -30.91 14.95
CA PRO A 26 -16.65 -30.46 14.06
C PRO A 26 -16.27 -28.99 14.34
N GLY A 27 -14.98 -28.71 14.53
CA GLY A 27 -14.46 -27.37 14.89
C GLY A 27 -14.37 -27.14 16.42
N GLU A 28 -14.57 -28.17 17.24
CA GLU A 28 -14.34 -28.12 18.69
C GLU A 28 -13.20 -29.06 19.08
N ALA A 29 -12.44 -28.69 20.10
CA ALA A 29 -11.42 -29.52 20.75
C ALA A 29 -11.84 -29.89 22.16
N CYS A 30 -11.44 -31.07 22.62
CA CYS A 30 -11.66 -31.48 24.00
C CYS A 30 -10.61 -30.86 24.92
N THR A 31 -11.03 -29.93 25.76
CA THR A 31 -10.17 -29.27 26.74
C THR A 31 -10.74 -29.45 28.14
N ALA A 32 -9.96 -30.08 29.02
CA ALA A 32 -10.35 -30.37 30.41
C ALA A 32 -11.72 -31.08 30.54
N GLY A 33 -12.05 -31.96 29.56
CA GLY A 33 -13.31 -32.75 29.57
C GLY A 33 -14.55 -31.98 29.10
N ALA A 34 -14.38 -30.84 28.47
CA ALA A 34 -15.42 -30.06 27.81
C ALA A 34 -15.06 -29.78 26.36
N CYS A 35 -16.04 -29.90 25.46
CA CYS A 35 -15.87 -29.46 24.06
C CYS A 35 -15.91 -27.94 23.99
N VAL A 36 -14.84 -27.33 23.50
CA VAL A 36 -14.68 -25.89 23.35
C VAL A 36 -14.36 -25.57 21.89
N PRO A 37 -14.83 -24.44 21.34
CA PRO A 37 -14.48 -24.02 19.96
C PRO A 37 -12.97 -24.01 19.78
N GLN A 38 -12.49 -24.59 18.67
CA GLN A 38 -11.10 -24.51 18.25
C GLN A 38 -10.95 -23.25 17.42
N CYS A 39 -10.15 -22.31 17.91
CA CYS A 39 -9.95 -21.05 17.25
C CYS A 39 -8.93 -21.16 16.12
N ASP A 40 -9.18 -20.45 15.02
CA ASP A 40 -8.26 -20.33 13.90
C ASP A 40 -6.97 -19.59 14.33
N GLU A 41 -5.91 -19.78 13.55
CA GLU A 41 -4.63 -19.08 13.77
C GLU A 41 -4.84 -17.55 13.81
N GLY A 42 -4.35 -16.92 14.88
CA GLY A 42 -4.50 -15.47 15.09
C GLY A 42 -5.72 -15.08 15.95
N THR A 43 -6.59 -16.02 16.33
CA THR A 43 -7.70 -15.77 17.24
C THR A 43 -7.53 -16.45 18.60
N VAL A 44 -8.15 -15.90 19.63
CA VAL A 44 -8.10 -16.37 21.01
C VAL A 44 -9.52 -16.68 21.50
N LEU A 45 -9.67 -17.78 22.25
CA LEU A 45 -10.97 -18.12 22.84
C LEU A 45 -11.26 -17.21 24.04
N CYS A 46 -12.20 -16.30 23.90
CA CYS A 46 -12.68 -15.42 24.96
C CYS A 46 -14.16 -15.69 25.25
N ALA A 47 -14.48 -16.05 26.48
CA ALA A 47 -15.86 -16.32 26.93
C ALA A 47 -16.66 -17.27 26.03
N GLY A 48 -16.01 -18.22 25.34
CA GLY A 48 -16.65 -19.20 24.45
C GLY A 48 -16.77 -18.77 22.99
N ALA A 49 -16.25 -17.60 22.61
CA ALA A 49 -16.14 -17.13 21.22
C ALA A 49 -14.67 -16.94 20.83
N CYS A 50 -14.33 -17.28 19.57
CA CYS A 50 -13.01 -16.98 19.03
C CYS A 50 -12.98 -15.53 18.56
N VAL A 51 -12.08 -14.72 19.11
CA VAL A 51 -11.94 -13.30 18.81
C VAL A 51 -10.51 -12.99 18.39
N ASP A 52 -10.35 -12.10 17.42
CA ASP A 52 -9.04 -11.54 17.05
C ASP A 52 -8.70 -10.40 18.01
N THR A 53 -7.86 -10.69 19.00
CA THR A 53 -7.46 -9.71 20.02
C THR A 53 -6.59 -8.58 19.47
N ASN A 54 -6.18 -8.63 18.20
CA ASN A 54 -5.51 -7.51 17.53
C ASN A 54 -6.48 -6.44 17.02
N LEU A 55 -7.76 -6.81 16.84
CA LEU A 55 -8.76 -5.96 16.17
C LEU A 55 -10.03 -5.77 17.00
N ASP A 56 -10.36 -6.71 17.89
CA ASP A 56 -11.60 -6.66 18.66
C ASP A 56 -11.50 -5.62 19.78
N VAL A 57 -12.35 -4.58 19.72
CA VAL A 57 -12.34 -3.47 20.68
C VAL A 57 -12.74 -3.88 22.11
N ALA A 58 -13.46 -4.98 22.28
CA ALA A 58 -13.85 -5.49 23.58
C ALA A 58 -12.82 -6.45 24.19
N HIS A 59 -11.86 -6.92 23.37
CA HIS A 59 -10.85 -7.90 23.72
C HIS A 59 -9.45 -7.52 23.24
N CYS A 60 -9.13 -6.21 23.23
CA CYS A 60 -7.92 -5.65 22.65
C CYS A 60 -6.66 -6.06 23.44
N GLY A 61 -5.80 -6.87 22.83
CA GLY A 61 -4.59 -7.40 23.47
C GLY A 61 -4.85 -8.57 24.44
N GLY A 62 -6.11 -8.93 24.66
CA GLY A 62 -6.48 -10.06 25.52
C GLY A 62 -7.97 -10.10 25.81
N CYS A 63 -8.45 -11.25 26.34
CA CYS A 63 -9.85 -11.37 26.72
C CYS A 63 -10.24 -10.30 27.76
N ASP A 64 -11.43 -9.71 27.59
CA ASP A 64 -12.01 -8.70 28.48
C ASP A 64 -11.20 -7.41 28.66
N VAL A 65 -10.28 -7.12 27.75
CA VAL A 65 -9.55 -5.85 27.67
C VAL A 65 -10.26 -4.96 26.65
N ALA A 66 -11.19 -4.12 27.12
CA ALA A 66 -11.92 -3.22 26.24
C ALA A 66 -11.17 -1.89 26.05
N CYS A 67 -11.17 -1.37 24.82
CA CYS A 67 -10.76 0.01 24.54
C CYS A 67 -11.83 0.99 25.03
N ASP A 68 -11.42 2.21 25.35
CA ASP A 68 -12.36 3.29 25.64
C ASP A 68 -13.29 3.53 24.44
N SER A 69 -14.47 4.12 24.69
CA SER A 69 -15.47 4.31 23.65
C SER A 69 -14.93 5.14 22.49
N GLY A 70 -14.93 4.54 21.30
CA GLY A 70 -14.49 5.17 20.07
C GLY A 70 -13.05 4.86 19.66
N ASP A 71 -12.22 4.31 20.52
CA ASP A 71 -10.85 3.94 20.17
C ASP A 71 -10.81 2.57 19.47
N PRO A 72 -10.20 2.45 18.30
CA PRO A 72 -10.03 1.16 17.66
C PRO A 72 -8.97 0.33 18.37
N CYS A 73 -9.12 -0.99 18.30
CA CYS A 73 -8.05 -1.91 18.65
C CYS A 73 -7.14 -2.09 17.42
N VAL A 74 -5.90 -1.69 17.52
CA VAL A 74 -4.92 -1.80 16.44
C VAL A 74 -3.70 -2.56 16.96
N GLN A 75 -3.41 -3.73 16.36
CA GLN A 75 -2.29 -4.57 16.79
C GLN A 75 -2.27 -4.84 18.29
N ALA A 76 -3.39 -5.26 18.84
CA ALA A 76 -3.58 -5.57 20.26
C ALA A 76 -3.40 -4.37 21.21
N GLN A 77 -3.53 -3.14 20.72
CA GLN A 77 -3.46 -1.92 21.52
C GLN A 77 -4.59 -0.96 21.15
N CYS A 78 -5.19 -0.35 22.17
CA CYS A 78 -6.17 0.71 21.95
C CYS A 78 -5.47 1.96 21.40
N ASP A 79 -5.94 2.45 20.27
CA ASP A 79 -5.33 3.59 19.59
C ASP A 79 -6.04 4.90 19.97
N ALA A 80 -5.64 5.48 21.09
CA ALA A 80 -6.21 6.69 21.71
C ALA A 80 -5.59 8.01 21.21
N VAL A 81 -5.05 8.03 19.96
CA VAL A 81 -4.41 9.24 19.42
C VAL A 81 -5.45 10.15 18.79
N ASP A 82 -5.57 11.39 19.29
CA ASP A 82 -6.52 12.40 18.79
C ASP A 82 -6.16 12.90 17.38
N VAL A 83 -4.87 13.16 17.13
CA VAL A 83 -4.37 13.72 15.87
C VAL A 83 -3.32 12.77 15.27
N VAL A 84 -3.69 12.06 14.21
CA VAL A 84 -2.77 11.22 13.44
C VAL A 84 -2.22 12.03 12.27
N HIS A 85 -0.92 12.33 12.28
CA HIS A 85 -0.26 13.07 11.21
C HIS A 85 0.25 12.13 10.12
N LEU A 86 -0.15 12.42 8.88
CA LEU A 86 0.29 11.77 7.64
C LEU A 86 1.11 12.77 6.84
N LEU A 87 2.40 12.50 6.68
CA LEU A 87 3.32 13.35 5.93
C LEU A 87 3.36 12.94 4.46
N ILE A 88 3.31 13.91 3.56
CA ILE A 88 3.50 13.69 2.12
C ILE A 88 4.82 14.34 1.71
N THR A 89 5.69 13.57 1.08
CA THR A 89 6.97 14.03 0.55
C THR A 89 7.18 13.56 -0.89
N GLY A 90 8.26 13.97 -1.52
CA GLY A 90 8.59 13.55 -2.88
C GLY A 90 8.90 14.72 -3.81
N GLN A 91 8.39 14.63 -5.03
CA GLN A 91 8.61 15.63 -6.08
C GLN A 91 7.29 16.28 -6.53
N SER A 92 7.24 16.87 -7.73
CA SER A 92 6.09 17.60 -8.28
C SER A 92 4.75 16.86 -8.17
N LEU A 93 4.76 15.55 -8.41
CA LEU A 93 3.57 14.69 -8.28
C LEU A 93 3.02 14.66 -6.84
N SER A 94 3.88 14.77 -5.83
CA SER A 94 3.46 14.81 -4.42
C SER A 94 2.82 16.15 -4.02
N ASN A 95 3.13 17.22 -4.77
CA ASN A 95 2.59 18.56 -4.57
C ASN A 95 1.34 18.85 -5.42
N GLY A 96 0.92 17.91 -6.28
CA GLY A 96 -0.20 18.12 -7.18
C GLY A 96 0.11 19.08 -8.34
N TYR A 97 1.34 19.05 -8.86
CA TYR A 97 1.72 19.88 -10.01
C TYR A 97 0.84 19.57 -11.22
N SER A 98 0.31 20.60 -11.88
CA SER A 98 -0.63 20.51 -13.01
C SER A 98 -1.94 19.73 -12.72
N SER A 99 -2.22 19.36 -11.48
CA SER A 99 -3.46 18.68 -11.06
C SER A 99 -4.53 19.71 -10.72
N ALA A 100 -5.65 19.73 -11.43
CA ALA A 100 -6.77 20.59 -11.09
C ALA A 100 -7.35 20.25 -9.72
N VAL A 101 -7.79 21.25 -8.96
CA VAL A 101 -8.42 21.03 -7.65
C VAL A 101 -9.77 20.34 -7.82
N VAL A 102 -9.97 19.27 -7.07
CA VAL A 102 -11.23 18.50 -6.98
C VAL A 102 -11.81 18.59 -5.57
N SER A 103 -10.98 18.46 -4.54
CA SER A 103 -11.38 18.34 -3.13
C SER A 103 -11.50 19.70 -2.46
N THR A 104 -12.66 20.34 -2.60
CA THR A 104 -12.94 21.69 -2.05
C THR A 104 -13.73 21.65 -0.74
N MET A 105 -14.13 20.47 -0.26
CA MET A 105 -14.89 20.27 0.98
C MET A 105 -14.26 19.16 1.82
N GLN A 106 -14.41 19.25 3.15
CA GLN A 106 -13.94 18.23 4.08
C GLN A 106 -15.11 17.56 4.80
N PRO A 107 -15.46 16.30 4.45
CA PRO A 107 -16.62 15.61 5.02
C PRO A 107 -16.35 14.91 6.37
N HIS A 108 -15.08 14.71 6.79
CA HIS A 108 -14.70 13.84 7.91
C HIS A 108 -13.94 14.56 9.06
N GLY A 109 -13.85 15.87 9.06
CA GLY A 109 -13.08 16.58 10.07
C GLY A 109 -11.56 16.46 9.95
N ASN A 110 -11.03 15.94 8.83
CA ASN A 110 -9.60 15.90 8.57
C ASN A 110 -9.02 17.32 8.44
N LEU A 111 -7.77 17.47 8.79
CA LEU A 111 -7.08 18.73 9.01
C LEU A 111 -5.89 18.92 8.08
N SER A 112 -5.60 20.16 7.79
CA SER A 112 -4.30 20.64 7.30
C SER A 112 -3.82 21.81 8.18
N PHE A 113 -2.60 22.27 7.98
CA PHE A 113 -2.16 23.51 8.63
C PHE A 113 -2.93 24.73 8.13
N ASN A 114 -2.94 25.81 8.93
CA ASN A 114 -3.57 27.08 8.56
C ASN A 114 -3.04 27.68 7.25
N THR A 115 -1.90 27.19 6.75
CA THR A 115 -1.31 27.57 5.45
C THR A 115 -1.70 26.62 4.30
N GLY A 116 -2.59 25.65 4.57
CA GLY A 116 -3.02 24.63 3.61
C GLY A 116 -2.19 23.35 3.67
N VAL A 117 -2.49 22.42 2.74
CA VAL A 117 -1.83 21.10 2.64
C VAL A 117 -0.34 21.24 2.34
N ARG A 118 0.02 22.06 1.36
CA ARG A 118 1.42 22.35 0.99
C ARG A 118 2.02 23.37 1.97
N ALA A 119 2.24 22.92 3.18
CA ALA A 119 2.71 23.76 4.27
C ALA A 119 4.23 23.98 4.19
N GLY A 120 4.65 25.23 4.36
CA GLY A 120 6.08 25.55 4.51
C GLY A 120 6.61 25.22 5.91
N ALA A 121 7.84 25.64 6.19
CA ALA A 121 8.46 25.47 7.51
C ALA A 121 8.03 26.53 8.55
N MET A 122 7.34 27.59 8.15
CA MET A 122 7.04 28.74 9.00
C MET A 122 5.56 29.15 8.92
N GLY A 123 5.09 29.86 9.93
CA GLY A 123 3.72 30.38 9.97
C GLY A 123 2.66 29.33 10.33
N LEU A 124 3.08 28.16 10.80
CA LEU A 124 2.20 27.06 11.18
C LEU A 124 1.68 27.32 12.61
N THR A 125 0.49 27.91 12.71
CA THR A 125 -0.06 28.41 13.98
C THR A 125 -1.39 27.78 14.38
N GLY A 126 -1.95 26.90 13.54
CA GLY A 126 -3.22 26.23 13.81
C GLY A 126 -3.60 25.22 12.72
N PHE A 127 -4.68 24.52 12.95
CA PHE A 127 -5.27 23.58 12.01
C PHE A 127 -6.54 24.18 11.37
N ILE A 128 -6.77 23.84 10.12
CA ILE A 128 -7.99 24.16 9.35
C ILE A 128 -8.52 22.90 8.68
N PRO A 129 -9.77 22.85 8.24
CA PRO A 129 -10.28 21.73 7.45
C PRO A 129 -9.39 21.43 6.25
N LEU A 130 -9.10 20.14 6.03
CA LEU A 130 -8.32 19.66 4.89
C LEU A 130 -9.10 19.89 3.59
N VAL A 131 -8.68 20.87 2.82
CA VAL A 131 -9.16 21.14 1.47
C VAL A 131 -7.99 21.47 0.56
N GLU A 132 -8.13 21.13 -0.71
CA GLU A 132 -7.12 21.44 -1.70
C GLU A 132 -7.31 22.85 -2.27
N THR A 133 -6.22 23.48 -2.63
CA THR A 133 -6.22 24.85 -3.17
C THR A 133 -5.28 24.96 -4.36
N TRP A 134 -5.63 25.83 -5.32
CA TRP A 134 -4.77 26.12 -6.45
C TRP A 134 -3.84 27.32 -6.15
N ASP A 135 -2.54 27.16 -6.39
CA ASP A 135 -1.53 28.22 -6.16
C ASP A 135 -0.93 28.80 -7.46
N GLY A 136 -1.45 28.44 -8.61
CA GLY A 136 -0.96 28.83 -9.93
C GLY A 136 -0.22 27.74 -10.68
N ALA A 137 0.27 26.71 -10.00
CA ALA A 137 0.94 25.56 -10.59
C ALA A 137 0.49 24.23 -9.99
N HIS A 138 0.12 24.21 -8.72
CA HIS A 138 -0.23 23.02 -7.95
C HIS A 138 -1.68 23.09 -7.47
N GLY A 139 -2.37 21.95 -7.47
CA GLY A 139 -3.76 21.86 -7.03
C GLY A 139 -4.00 20.60 -6.20
N GLU A 140 -4.71 19.60 -6.75
CA GLU A 140 -5.04 18.37 -6.03
C GLU A 140 -3.79 17.59 -5.64
N THR A 141 -3.67 17.26 -4.34
CA THR A 141 -2.67 16.31 -3.81
C THR A 141 -3.34 15.00 -3.44
N ILE A 142 -2.58 14.00 -3.04
CA ILE A 142 -3.14 12.75 -2.51
C ILE A 142 -3.79 12.91 -1.12
N ALA A 143 -3.65 14.07 -0.47
CA ALA A 143 -4.05 14.27 0.92
C ALA A 143 -5.54 14.02 1.15
N SER A 144 -6.39 14.67 0.36
CA SER A 144 -7.84 14.57 0.51
C SER A 144 -8.36 13.17 0.18
N GLY A 145 -7.91 12.57 -0.91
CA GLY A 145 -8.26 11.18 -1.27
C GLY A 145 -7.86 10.19 -0.19
N MET A 146 -6.64 10.29 0.30
CA MET A 146 -6.08 9.40 1.31
C MET A 146 -6.83 9.51 2.65
N ALA A 147 -6.97 10.71 3.20
CA ALA A 147 -7.59 10.91 4.50
C ALA A 147 -9.09 10.65 4.47
N ASN A 148 -9.79 11.07 3.41
CA ASN A 148 -11.24 10.90 3.31
C ASN A 148 -11.64 9.44 3.06
N LEU A 149 -10.91 8.71 2.22
CA LEU A 149 -11.19 7.28 2.05
C LEU A 149 -10.87 6.49 3.33
N ALA A 150 -9.72 6.75 3.97
CA ALA A 150 -9.40 6.12 5.24
C ALA A 150 -10.50 6.38 6.27
N GLY A 151 -10.98 7.61 6.40
CA GLY A 151 -12.10 7.98 7.28
C GLY A 151 -13.41 7.24 6.94
N ASN A 152 -13.77 7.14 5.65
CA ASN A 152 -14.95 6.38 5.20
C ASN A 152 -14.86 4.89 5.57
N LEU A 153 -13.72 4.28 5.30
CA LEU A 153 -13.51 2.86 5.59
C LEU A 153 -13.46 2.60 7.09
N TRP A 154 -12.95 3.57 7.87
CA TRP A 154 -12.93 3.52 9.33
C TRP A 154 -14.35 3.55 9.90
N ALA A 155 -15.15 4.53 9.44
CA ALA A 155 -16.56 4.66 9.86
C ALA A 155 -17.40 3.45 9.44
N ALA A 156 -17.17 2.90 8.23
CA ALA A 156 -17.85 1.69 7.76
C ALA A 156 -17.53 0.43 8.60
N ALA A 157 -16.39 0.41 9.27
CA ALA A 157 -16.02 -0.64 10.21
C ALA A 157 -16.59 -0.43 11.64
N GLY A 158 -17.34 0.67 11.86
CA GLY A 158 -18.02 0.95 13.12
C GLY A 158 -17.19 1.74 14.14
N PHE A 159 -16.05 2.31 13.72
CA PHE A 159 -15.22 3.15 14.59
C PHE A 159 -15.61 4.62 14.48
N ASP A 160 -15.36 5.37 15.53
CA ASP A 160 -15.55 6.83 15.54
C ASP A 160 -14.62 7.52 14.55
N ALA A 161 -15.03 8.70 14.09
CA ALA A 161 -14.29 9.47 13.11
C ALA A 161 -12.91 9.86 13.65
N ARG A 162 -11.85 9.36 13.01
CA ARG A 162 -10.46 9.71 13.35
C ARG A 162 -10.06 10.99 12.64
N THR A 163 -9.38 11.88 13.34
CA THR A 163 -8.83 13.10 12.77
C THR A 163 -7.44 12.84 12.18
N PHE A 164 -7.33 12.95 10.85
CA PHE A 164 -6.04 12.96 10.17
C PHE A 164 -5.60 14.40 9.93
N LEU A 165 -4.39 14.74 10.42
CA LEU A 165 -3.67 15.93 9.97
C LEU A 165 -2.82 15.51 8.76
N VAL A 166 -2.95 16.20 7.63
CA VAL A 166 -2.15 15.89 6.43
C VAL A 166 -1.38 17.13 5.99
N SER A 167 -0.09 16.96 5.73
CA SER A 167 0.76 18.03 5.19
C SER A 167 1.71 17.51 4.13
N ALA A 168 2.01 18.34 3.12
CA ALA A 168 2.92 18.04 2.04
C ALA A 168 4.11 19.00 2.03
N HIS A 169 5.31 18.43 1.77
CA HIS A 169 6.58 19.16 1.70
C HIS A 169 7.50 18.65 0.58
N GLY A 170 6.95 18.01 -0.44
CA GLY A 170 7.69 17.65 -1.63
C GLY A 170 8.24 18.88 -2.37
N VAL A 171 9.21 18.68 -3.26
CA VAL A 171 9.81 19.75 -4.06
C VAL A 171 9.96 19.31 -5.51
N ASP A 172 9.42 20.11 -6.42
CA ASP A 172 9.38 19.81 -7.84
C ASP A 172 10.78 19.54 -8.44
N GLY A 173 10.89 18.48 -9.22
CA GLY A 173 12.12 18.11 -9.91
C GLY A 173 13.27 17.62 -8.99
N PHE A 174 13.02 17.38 -7.70
CA PHE A 174 14.07 16.92 -6.79
C PHE A 174 14.20 15.41 -6.82
N ASN A 175 15.43 14.92 -7.01
CA ASN A 175 15.82 13.55 -6.79
C ASN A 175 16.10 13.30 -5.29
N TYR A 176 16.34 12.04 -4.90
CA TYR A 176 16.56 11.68 -3.50
C TYR A 176 17.66 12.48 -2.80
N SER A 177 18.76 12.79 -3.49
CA SER A 177 19.87 13.56 -2.89
C SER A 177 19.47 14.94 -2.40
N LYS A 178 18.37 15.49 -2.91
CA LYS A 178 17.86 16.83 -2.60
C LYS A 178 16.68 16.82 -1.61
N VAL A 179 16.11 15.64 -1.29
CA VAL A 179 15.00 15.49 -0.32
C VAL A 179 15.36 14.68 0.93
N LYS A 180 16.57 14.12 0.98
CA LYS A 180 17.08 13.32 2.10
C LYS A 180 17.41 14.14 3.33
N LYS A 181 17.70 13.49 4.45
CA LYS A 181 18.13 14.12 5.72
C LYS A 181 19.23 15.15 5.52
N GLY A 182 19.06 16.29 6.19
CA GLY A 182 19.99 17.43 6.13
C GLY A 182 19.72 18.42 4.99
N THR A 183 18.73 18.16 4.12
CA THR A 183 18.33 19.10 3.06
C THR A 183 17.21 20.05 3.54
N PRO A 184 17.01 21.20 2.87
CA PRO A 184 15.90 22.10 3.20
C PRO A 184 14.52 21.44 3.08
N ALA A 185 14.31 20.56 2.06
CA ALA A 185 13.07 19.83 1.88
C ALA A 185 12.77 18.93 3.10
N TYR A 186 13.75 18.14 3.54
CA TYR A 186 13.63 17.30 4.73
C TYR A 186 13.34 18.14 5.99
N MET A 187 14.06 19.26 6.18
CA MET A 187 13.87 20.15 7.33
C MET A 187 12.48 20.79 7.36
N THR A 188 11.86 21.01 6.20
CA THR A 188 10.46 21.48 6.12
C THR A 188 9.51 20.42 6.70
N GLY A 189 9.68 19.15 6.38
CA GLY A 189 8.89 18.06 6.95
C GLY A 189 9.05 17.98 8.49
N MET A 190 10.28 18.09 8.98
CA MET A 190 10.55 18.11 10.43
C MET A 190 9.92 19.33 11.14
N ALA A 191 9.92 20.50 10.49
CA ALA A 191 9.24 21.68 11.01
C ALA A 191 7.71 21.51 11.07
N GLN A 192 7.10 20.80 10.10
CA GLN A 192 5.69 20.43 10.13
C GLN A 192 5.37 19.49 11.30
N VAL A 193 6.22 18.51 11.58
CA VAL A 193 6.07 17.61 12.74
C VAL A 193 6.11 18.38 14.05
N MET A 194 7.11 19.24 14.24
CA MET A 194 7.24 20.07 15.45
C MET A 194 6.02 20.98 15.64
N ALA A 195 5.57 21.63 14.57
CA ALA A 195 4.40 22.51 14.63
C ALA A 195 3.12 21.72 14.93
N GLY A 196 2.92 20.57 14.29
CA GLY A 196 1.77 19.69 14.52
C GLY A 196 1.66 19.27 15.99
N GLN A 197 2.76 18.80 16.57
CA GLN A 197 2.82 18.44 17.98
C GLN A 197 2.54 19.62 18.91
N ALA A 198 3.17 20.77 18.64
CA ALA A 198 2.99 21.96 19.48
C ALA A 198 1.53 22.47 19.46
N ILE A 199 0.89 22.49 18.29
CA ILE A 199 -0.51 22.91 18.13
C ILE A 199 -1.44 21.91 18.83
N ALA A 200 -1.29 20.60 18.59
CA ALA A 200 -2.10 19.56 19.23
C ALA A 200 -1.98 19.63 20.77
N THR A 201 -0.75 19.75 21.29
CA THR A 201 -0.50 19.92 22.72
C THR A 201 -1.20 21.16 23.29
N ALA A 202 -1.15 22.29 22.58
CA ALA A 202 -1.84 23.53 23.01
C ALA A 202 -3.37 23.38 23.02
N LEU A 203 -3.91 22.47 22.22
CA LEU A 203 -5.33 22.11 22.19
C LEU A 203 -5.72 21.03 23.22
N GLY A 204 -4.75 20.49 23.96
CA GLY A 204 -4.95 19.40 24.90
C GLY A 204 -5.13 18.03 24.23
N GLN A 205 -4.66 17.90 23.00
CA GLN A 205 -4.78 16.69 22.18
C GLN A 205 -3.47 15.90 22.14
N THR A 206 -3.57 14.59 22.08
CA THR A 206 -2.46 13.69 21.76
C THR A 206 -2.13 13.77 20.27
N TYR A 207 -0.87 13.47 19.92
CA TYR A 207 -0.37 13.60 18.56
C TYR A 207 0.68 12.54 18.26
N GLU A 208 0.55 11.90 17.10
CA GLU A 208 1.58 11.01 16.56
C GLU A 208 1.68 11.12 15.04
N VAL A 209 2.89 10.93 14.52
CA VAL A 209 3.12 10.72 13.09
C VAL A 209 3.09 9.22 12.80
N ARG A 210 2.11 8.75 12.03
CA ARG A 210 1.94 7.33 11.75
C ARG A 210 2.48 6.89 10.41
N ALA A 211 2.49 7.81 9.42
CA ALA A 211 2.98 7.51 8.09
C ALA A 211 3.70 8.70 7.47
N MET A 212 4.74 8.38 6.71
CA MET A 212 5.18 9.21 5.60
C MET A 212 4.74 8.55 4.30
N THR A 213 4.34 9.36 3.34
CA THR A 213 3.94 8.91 2.00
C THR A 213 4.79 9.62 0.96
N ALA A 214 5.14 8.96 -0.14
CA ALA A 214 5.92 9.56 -1.20
C ALA A 214 5.40 9.25 -2.59
N ILE A 215 5.41 10.26 -3.45
CA ILE A 215 5.33 10.08 -4.91
C ILE A 215 6.65 10.58 -5.47
N HIS A 216 7.54 9.63 -5.79
CA HIS A 216 8.92 9.94 -6.09
C HIS A 216 9.60 8.85 -6.93
N GLY A 217 10.64 9.24 -7.67
CA GLY A 217 11.49 8.35 -8.44
C GLY A 217 11.66 8.77 -9.90
N GLU A 218 10.78 9.63 -10.44
CA GLU A 218 10.91 10.17 -11.80
C GLU A 218 12.18 11.01 -11.92
N SER A 219 12.50 11.85 -10.93
CA SER A 219 13.73 12.64 -10.91
C SER A 219 14.97 11.78 -10.73
N ASP A 220 14.89 10.69 -9.95
CA ASP A 220 15.97 9.70 -9.88
C ASP A 220 16.12 8.87 -11.15
N HIS A 221 15.06 8.75 -11.96
CA HIS A 221 15.20 8.18 -13.29
C HIS A 221 15.94 9.13 -14.24
N ILE A 222 15.56 10.42 -14.25
CA ILE A 222 16.10 11.42 -15.16
C ILE A 222 17.57 11.74 -14.87
N ASP A 223 17.94 11.91 -13.61
CA ASP A 223 19.26 12.37 -13.19
C ASP A 223 20.33 11.27 -13.27
N TYR A 224 19.92 10.01 -13.49
CA TYR A 224 20.81 8.85 -13.63
C TYR A 224 20.53 8.05 -14.91
N PRO A 225 20.79 8.64 -16.11
CA PRO A 225 20.51 7.96 -17.37
C PRO A 225 21.46 6.76 -17.59
N PRO A 226 21.07 5.75 -18.39
CA PRO A 226 19.82 5.72 -19.17
C PRO A 226 18.61 5.11 -18.44
N GLU A 227 18.77 4.43 -17.30
CA GLU A 227 17.74 3.60 -16.70
C GLU A 227 17.36 4.01 -15.27
N GLY A 228 17.94 5.09 -14.75
CA GLY A 228 17.67 5.59 -13.42
C GLY A 228 18.71 5.21 -12.37
N ASN A 229 18.53 5.70 -11.16
CA ASN A 229 19.45 5.54 -10.02
C ASN A 229 19.58 4.08 -9.58
N PRO A 230 20.75 3.44 -9.73
CA PRO A 230 20.93 2.03 -9.35
C PRO A 230 20.92 1.80 -7.82
N GLY A 231 21.05 2.87 -7.03
CA GLY A 231 21.02 2.82 -5.56
C GLY A 231 19.67 3.19 -4.94
N TYR A 232 18.60 3.32 -5.74
CA TYR A 232 17.32 3.84 -5.27
C TYR A 232 16.67 2.99 -4.17
N ALA A 233 16.86 1.68 -4.22
CA ALA A 233 16.39 0.75 -3.17
C ALA A 233 16.98 1.11 -1.79
N ALA A 234 18.29 1.36 -1.70
CA ALA A 234 18.95 1.77 -0.47
C ALA A 234 18.46 3.16 -0.01
N ASN A 235 18.20 4.06 -0.96
CA ASN A 235 17.69 5.40 -0.67
C ASN A 235 16.29 5.35 0.00
N LEU A 236 15.40 4.46 -0.42
CA LEU A 236 14.09 4.29 0.21
C LEU A 236 14.19 3.81 1.67
N VAL A 237 15.12 2.90 1.94
CA VAL A 237 15.38 2.38 3.29
C VAL A 237 15.98 3.47 4.19
N GLU A 238 17.00 4.20 3.70
CA GLU A 238 17.61 5.34 4.40
C GLU A 238 16.56 6.41 4.71
N TRP A 239 15.77 6.80 3.70
CA TRP A 239 14.75 7.85 3.83
C TRP A 239 13.75 7.57 4.95
N ARG A 240 13.18 6.36 4.93
CA ARG A 240 12.26 5.93 5.98
C ARG A 240 12.92 5.90 7.36
N ALA A 241 14.14 5.35 7.46
CA ALA A 241 14.84 5.23 8.74
C ALA A 241 15.17 6.59 9.36
N ASP A 242 15.60 7.55 8.54
CA ASP A 242 15.88 8.91 8.96
C ASP A 242 14.62 9.63 9.49
N TYR A 243 13.49 9.53 8.77
CA TYR A 243 12.23 10.11 9.23
C TYR A 243 11.78 9.49 10.55
N GLU A 244 11.76 8.17 10.67
CA GLU A 244 11.36 7.52 11.92
C GLU A 244 12.23 7.94 13.11
N ALA A 245 13.55 7.92 12.94
CA ALA A 245 14.48 8.29 14.02
C ALA A 245 14.29 9.73 14.49
N ASP A 246 14.18 10.69 13.56
CA ASP A 246 14.03 12.10 13.90
C ASP A 246 12.63 12.41 14.46
N ILE A 247 11.56 11.82 13.91
CA ILE A 247 10.21 11.97 14.42
C ILE A 247 10.11 11.41 15.84
N GLN A 248 10.60 10.20 16.10
CA GLN A 248 10.60 9.61 17.45
C GLN A 248 11.41 10.45 18.45
N ALA A 249 12.57 10.98 18.02
CA ALA A 249 13.37 11.87 18.85
C ALA A 249 12.65 13.17 19.20
N MET A 250 11.84 13.71 18.28
CA MET A 250 11.11 14.97 18.48
C MET A 250 9.82 14.80 19.25
N THR A 251 9.04 13.77 18.95
CA THR A 251 7.70 13.56 19.51
C THR A 251 7.70 12.74 20.80
N GLY A 252 8.72 11.92 21.00
CA GLY A 252 8.75 10.92 22.06
C GLY A 252 7.90 9.69 21.80
N GLN A 253 7.23 9.59 20.63
CA GLN A 253 6.45 8.40 20.25
C GLN A 253 7.35 7.17 20.13
N THR A 254 6.83 6.00 20.50
CA THR A 254 7.49 4.71 20.27
C THR A 254 6.92 3.99 19.05
N THR A 255 5.74 4.39 18.62
CA THR A 255 5.08 3.86 17.42
C THR A 255 5.95 4.07 16.18
N PRO A 256 6.05 3.05 15.32
CA PRO A 256 6.85 3.16 14.10
C PRO A 256 6.21 4.10 13.08
N VAL A 257 7.05 4.82 12.34
CA VAL A 257 6.64 5.59 11.16
C VAL A 257 6.77 4.69 9.94
N ARG A 258 5.64 4.38 9.32
CA ARG A 258 5.58 3.54 8.11
C ARG A 258 5.71 4.37 6.86
N PHE A 259 6.30 3.79 5.83
CA PHE A 259 6.53 4.49 4.57
C PHE A 259 5.72 3.86 3.44
N PHE A 260 4.81 4.64 2.85
CA PHE A 260 3.98 4.25 1.72
C PHE A 260 4.43 4.99 0.46
N TYR A 261 4.55 4.30 -0.65
CA TYR A 261 4.93 4.89 -1.93
C TYR A 261 4.27 4.15 -3.10
N CYS A 262 4.18 4.82 -4.26
CA CYS A 262 3.68 4.23 -5.49
C CYS A 262 4.83 3.99 -6.48
N GLN A 263 4.61 3.10 -7.45
CA GLN A 263 5.60 2.87 -8.51
C GLN A 263 5.61 4.00 -9.54
N VAL A 264 6.82 4.35 -9.99
CA VAL A 264 7.01 5.18 -11.19
C VAL A 264 6.41 4.47 -12.41
N SER A 265 5.70 5.20 -13.27
CA SER A 265 5.04 4.65 -14.47
C SER A 265 5.15 5.57 -15.68
N SER A 266 6.05 6.57 -15.67
CA SER A 266 6.14 7.62 -16.70
C SER A 266 7.54 7.80 -17.31
N TRP A 267 8.48 6.87 -17.09
CA TRP A 267 9.86 7.01 -17.58
C TRP A 267 9.97 7.12 -19.10
N THR A 268 9.00 6.59 -19.84
CA THR A 268 8.98 6.71 -21.30
C THR A 268 8.81 8.15 -21.78
N ALA A 269 8.12 8.99 -21.03
CA ALA A 269 7.98 10.41 -21.34
C ALA A 269 9.34 11.13 -21.37
N TYR A 270 10.33 10.60 -20.68
CA TYR A 270 11.71 11.09 -20.65
C TYR A 270 12.64 10.42 -21.66
N GLY A 271 12.09 9.65 -22.59
CA GLY A 271 12.86 9.07 -23.71
C GLY A 271 13.50 7.71 -23.40
N SER A 272 13.15 7.05 -22.29
CA SER A 272 13.69 5.74 -21.93
C SER A 272 12.69 4.62 -22.21
N ALA A 273 13.15 3.51 -22.79
CA ALA A 273 12.31 2.33 -22.99
C ALA A 273 12.08 1.55 -21.69
N HIS A 274 12.98 1.68 -20.72
CA HIS A 274 13.06 0.91 -19.49
C HIS A 274 13.49 1.79 -18.31
N SER A 275 13.17 1.38 -17.08
CA SER A 275 13.63 2.02 -15.85
C SER A 275 13.88 0.99 -14.76
N LEU A 276 14.99 1.13 -14.03
CA LEU A 276 15.30 0.32 -12.85
C LEU A 276 14.47 0.70 -11.63
N ILE A 277 13.90 1.91 -11.59
CA ILE A 277 13.24 2.45 -10.40
C ILE A 277 12.03 1.61 -9.97
N PRO A 278 11.08 1.22 -10.86
CA PRO A 278 9.90 0.46 -10.44
C PRO A 278 10.23 -0.89 -9.81
N GLU A 279 11.23 -1.61 -10.37
CA GLU A 279 11.63 -2.89 -9.81
C GLU A 279 12.32 -2.73 -8.45
N GLN A 280 13.16 -1.70 -8.29
CA GLN A 280 13.76 -1.38 -6.99
C GLN A 280 12.69 -1.03 -5.95
N GLN A 281 11.65 -0.26 -6.33
CA GLN A 281 10.50 0.03 -5.46
C GLN A 281 9.81 -1.27 -5.01
N ARG A 282 9.52 -2.18 -5.95
CA ARG A 282 8.89 -3.47 -5.66
C ARG A 282 9.75 -4.34 -4.73
N MET A 283 11.01 -4.52 -5.07
CA MET A 283 11.91 -5.39 -4.30
C MET A 283 12.18 -4.84 -2.90
N THR A 284 12.21 -3.51 -2.74
CA THR A 284 12.39 -2.88 -1.43
C THR A 284 11.18 -3.13 -0.52
N ALA A 285 9.96 -3.04 -1.04
CA ALA A 285 8.75 -3.38 -0.28
C ALA A 285 8.73 -4.85 0.15
N LEU A 286 9.05 -5.77 -0.76
CA LEU A 286 9.11 -7.21 -0.45
C LEU A 286 10.16 -7.55 0.62
N ALA A 287 11.29 -6.83 0.62
CA ALA A 287 12.35 -7.03 1.61
C ALA A 287 12.06 -6.38 2.98
N ASN A 288 11.05 -5.49 3.06
CA ASN A 288 10.72 -4.72 4.27
C ASN A 288 9.19 -4.66 4.52
N PRO A 289 8.49 -5.81 4.63
CA PRO A 289 7.03 -5.89 4.58
C PRO A 289 6.30 -5.16 5.72
N ASP A 290 7.00 -4.90 6.85
CA ASP A 290 6.39 -4.25 8.02
C ASP A 290 6.62 -2.74 8.07
N ARG A 291 7.38 -2.19 7.13
CA ARG A 291 7.88 -0.80 7.21
C ARG A 291 7.73 0.00 5.92
N LEU A 292 7.87 -0.66 4.76
CA LEU A 292 7.88 -0.05 3.44
C LEU A 292 6.79 -0.70 2.58
N TYR A 293 5.80 0.08 2.18
CA TYR A 293 4.63 -0.40 1.48
C TYR A 293 4.54 0.19 0.08
N LEU A 294 4.69 -0.65 -0.94
CA LEU A 294 4.36 -0.29 -2.30
C LEU A 294 2.84 -0.34 -2.48
N VAL A 295 2.21 0.82 -2.66
CA VAL A 295 0.75 0.95 -2.67
C VAL A 295 0.15 0.44 -3.98
N THR A 296 0.62 0.98 -5.11
CA THR A 296 0.05 0.69 -6.43
C THR A 296 1.00 1.20 -7.54
N PRO A 297 0.94 0.71 -8.78
CA PRO A 297 1.49 1.42 -9.93
C PRO A 297 0.60 2.62 -10.29
N LYS A 298 1.05 3.47 -11.21
CA LYS A 298 0.28 4.65 -11.66
C LYS A 298 -0.26 4.53 -13.09
N TYR A 299 0.11 3.51 -13.86
CA TYR A 299 -0.18 3.43 -15.31
C TYR A 299 -1.68 3.41 -15.68
N PHE A 300 -2.55 3.05 -14.74
CA PHE A 300 -4.01 3.03 -14.97
C PHE A 300 -4.70 4.37 -14.68
N LEU A 301 -3.97 5.34 -14.13
CA LEU A 301 -4.48 6.67 -13.79
C LEU A 301 -4.44 7.62 -14.99
N GLN A 302 -5.25 8.67 -14.95
CA GLN A 302 -5.27 9.70 -15.99
C GLN A 302 -4.17 10.75 -15.76
N TYR A 303 -3.49 11.11 -16.82
CA TYR A 303 -2.37 12.08 -16.83
C TYR A 303 -2.76 13.35 -17.57
N THR A 304 -2.23 14.49 -17.12
CA THR A 304 -2.39 15.79 -17.77
C THR A 304 -1.39 15.97 -18.91
N ASP A 305 -0.12 15.70 -18.64
CA ASP A 305 1.01 15.97 -19.56
C ASP A 305 1.88 14.73 -19.81
N GLY A 306 1.40 13.56 -19.46
CA GLY A 306 2.11 12.29 -19.59
C GLY A 306 3.10 11.97 -18.47
N VAL A 307 3.27 12.88 -17.50
CA VAL A 307 4.06 12.71 -16.27
C VAL A 307 3.21 12.97 -15.04
N HIS A 308 2.50 14.12 -15.03
CA HIS A 308 1.67 14.54 -13.90
C HIS A 308 0.23 14.08 -14.10
N LEU A 309 -0.40 13.69 -12.99
CA LEU A 309 -1.78 13.18 -12.98
C LEU A 309 -2.79 14.33 -13.11
N THR A 310 -3.97 14.02 -13.65
CA THR A 310 -5.12 14.93 -13.53
C THR A 310 -5.54 15.08 -12.05
N GLY A 311 -6.41 16.03 -11.75
CA GLY A 311 -6.95 16.19 -10.39
C GLY A 311 -7.65 14.93 -9.91
N GLU A 312 -8.52 14.35 -10.74
CA GLU A 312 -9.21 13.09 -10.46
C GLU A 312 -8.23 11.92 -10.33
N GLY A 313 -7.18 11.88 -11.17
CA GLY A 313 -6.14 10.86 -11.09
C GLY A 313 -5.33 10.95 -9.79
N THR A 314 -5.05 12.17 -9.32
CA THR A 314 -4.35 12.42 -8.06
C THR A 314 -5.23 12.08 -6.85
N LEU A 315 -6.50 12.49 -6.87
CA LEU A 315 -7.49 12.11 -5.85
C LEU A 315 -7.60 10.58 -5.74
N LEU A 316 -7.78 9.90 -6.88
CA LEU A 316 -7.87 8.43 -6.93
C LEU A 316 -6.59 7.75 -6.43
N LEU A 317 -5.40 8.27 -6.77
CA LEU A 317 -4.14 7.78 -6.21
C LEU A 317 -4.16 7.91 -4.67
N GLY A 318 -4.62 9.04 -4.15
CA GLY A 318 -4.80 9.26 -2.71
C GLY A 318 -5.71 8.20 -2.07
N GLU A 319 -6.79 7.82 -2.75
CA GLU A 319 -7.69 6.77 -2.27
C GLU A 319 -7.00 5.40 -2.17
N TYR A 320 -6.10 5.05 -3.08
CA TYR A 320 -5.27 3.84 -2.93
C TYR A 320 -4.36 3.90 -1.70
N TYR A 321 -3.80 5.07 -1.38
CA TYR A 321 -3.05 5.24 -0.12
C TYR A 321 -3.98 5.09 1.09
N GLY A 322 -5.18 5.66 1.05
CA GLY A 322 -6.20 5.50 2.11
C GLY A 322 -6.61 4.05 2.34
N LYS A 323 -6.78 3.27 1.26
CA LYS A 323 -7.04 1.84 1.31
C LYS A 323 -5.90 1.05 1.95
N ALA A 324 -4.65 1.36 1.59
CA ALA A 324 -3.47 0.72 2.18
C ALA A 324 -3.32 1.09 3.68
N LEU A 325 -3.53 2.35 4.03
CA LEU A 325 -3.57 2.82 5.42
C LEU A 325 -4.62 2.07 6.24
N ARG A 326 -5.85 1.96 5.71
CA ARG A 326 -6.94 1.20 6.35
C ARG A 326 -6.48 -0.21 6.73
N ARG A 327 -5.92 -0.95 5.76
CA ARG A 327 -5.47 -2.33 5.96
C ARG A 327 -4.36 -2.44 7.01
N VAL A 328 -3.40 -1.52 6.99
CA VAL A 328 -2.25 -1.57 7.90
C VAL A 328 -2.61 -1.11 9.31
N TYR A 329 -3.43 -0.06 9.46
CA TYR A 329 -3.71 0.53 10.77
C TYR A 329 -5.00 0.02 11.41
N LEU A 330 -6.06 -0.21 10.65
CA LEU A 330 -7.32 -0.73 11.22
C LEU A 330 -7.32 -2.26 11.25
N ASP A 331 -6.95 -2.90 10.14
CA ASP A 331 -6.95 -4.37 10.07
C ASP A 331 -5.70 -5.01 10.72
N GLY A 332 -4.67 -4.23 11.06
CA GLY A 332 -3.40 -4.75 11.58
C GLY A 332 -2.66 -5.69 10.62
N LEU A 333 -3.05 -5.72 9.34
CA LEU A 333 -2.55 -6.64 8.34
C LEU A 333 -1.51 -5.96 7.43
N PRO A 334 -0.50 -6.69 6.95
CA PRO A 334 0.45 -6.14 6.00
C PRO A 334 -0.26 -5.79 4.68
N TRP A 335 0.21 -4.72 4.04
CA TRP A 335 -0.17 -4.38 2.68
C TRP A 335 0.80 -5.05 1.70
N ALA A 336 0.26 -5.79 0.74
CA ALA A 336 1.02 -6.29 -0.41
C ALA A 336 0.26 -5.93 -1.69
N PRO A 337 0.94 -5.29 -2.67
CA PRO A 337 0.32 -5.02 -3.95
C PRO A 337 0.14 -6.32 -4.75
N LEU A 338 -0.75 -6.30 -5.75
CA LEU A 338 -0.86 -7.38 -6.71
C LEU A 338 0.45 -7.52 -7.49
N GLY A 339 1.14 -8.63 -7.34
CA GLY A 339 2.43 -8.89 -7.98
C GLY A 339 2.78 -10.36 -8.03
N PRO A 340 3.82 -10.74 -8.79
CA PRO A 340 4.25 -12.13 -8.90
C PRO A 340 4.83 -12.65 -7.59
N SER A 341 4.47 -13.88 -7.22
CA SER A 341 5.01 -14.62 -6.06
C SER A 341 5.95 -15.74 -6.47
N ALA A 342 5.73 -16.36 -7.63
CA ALA A 342 6.60 -17.36 -8.21
C ALA A 342 6.47 -17.40 -9.74
N ALA A 343 7.49 -17.91 -10.43
CA ALA A 343 7.41 -18.21 -11.85
C ALA A 343 8.26 -19.46 -12.17
N ILE A 344 7.72 -20.34 -13.01
CA ILE A 344 8.40 -21.55 -13.47
C ILE A 344 8.30 -21.69 -14.99
N ILE A 345 9.35 -22.25 -15.60
CA ILE A 345 9.36 -22.63 -17.01
C ILE A 345 8.96 -24.11 -17.13
N ASN A 346 7.94 -24.38 -17.93
CA ASN A 346 7.51 -25.72 -18.27
C ASN A 346 7.45 -25.88 -19.81
N GLY A 347 8.58 -26.31 -20.38
CA GLY A 347 8.73 -26.38 -21.84
C GLY A 347 8.76 -25.00 -22.48
N VAL A 348 7.69 -24.64 -23.15
CA VAL A 348 7.49 -23.30 -23.77
C VAL A 348 6.59 -22.39 -22.94
N ASP A 349 6.00 -22.91 -21.87
CA ASP A 349 5.11 -22.14 -21.01
C ASP A 349 5.88 -21.57 -19.81
N VAL A 350 5.70 -20.29 -19.56
CA VAL A 350 6.10 -19.60 -18.31
C VAL A 350 4.83 -19.43 -17.47
N VAL A 351 4.75 -20.21 -16.41
CA VAL A 351 3.63 -20.18 -15.46
C VAL A 351 3.99 -19.26 -14.31
N VAL A 352 3.18 -18.22 -14.09
CA VAL A 352 3.38 -17.21 -13.07
C VAL A 352 2.27 -17.25 -12.05
N ASP A 353 2.62 -17.51 -10.80
CA ASP A 353 1.74 -17.38 -9.66
C ASP A 353 1.79 -15.94 -9.12
N PHE A 354 0.65 -15.39 -8.74
CA PHE A 354 0.52 -14.05 -8.20
C PHE A 354 0.06 -14.07 -6.75
N ALA A 355 0.60 -13.19 -5.94
CA ALA A 355 0.01 -12.77 -4.69
C ALA A 355 -1.18 -11.86 -5.02
N VAL A 356 -2.40 -12.40 -4.98
CA VAL A 356 -3.62 -11.69 -5.37
C VAL A 356 -4.40 -11.30 -4.12
N PRO A 357 -4.51 -10.00 -3.80
CA PRO A 357 -5.23 -9.54 -2.61
C PRO A 357 -6.69 -10.01 -2.57
N VAL A 358 -7.40 -9.92 -3.69
CA VAL A 358 -8.79 -10.38 -3.83
C VAL A 358 -8.98 -11.12 -5.17
N PRO A 359 -8.87 -12.44 -5.20
CA PRO A 359 -9.06 -13.22 -6.43
C PRO A 359 -10.53 -13.18 -6.93
N PRO A 360 -10.79 -13.47 -8.22
CA PRO A 360 -9.81 -13.88 -9.23
C PRO A 360 -9.09 -12.71 -9.92
N LEU A 361 -8.00 -13.05 -10.65
CA LEU A 361 -7.37 -12.16 -11.61
C LEU A 361 -8.29 -11.88 -12.80
N VAL A 362 -8.17 -10.68 -13.37
CA VAL A 362 -8.92 -10.23 -14.55
C VAL A 362 -7.99 -9.44 -15.49
N PHE A 363 -8.07 -9.69 -16.79
CA PHE A 363 -7.53 -8.78 -17.80
C PHE A 363 -8.58 -7.72 -18.13
N ASP A 364 -8.33 -6.47 -17.77
CA ASP A 364 -9.26 -5.36 -17.95
C ASP A 364 -8.80 -4.42 -19.08
N GLU A 365 -9.28 -4.70 -20.28
CA GLU A 365 -8.98 -3.90 -21.47
C GLU A 365 -9.87 -2.65 -21.62
N VAL A 366 -10.85 -2.49 -20.73
CA VAL A 366 -11.72 -1.30 -20.72
C VAL A 366 -11.06 -0.16 -19.96
N ALA A 367 -10.53 -0.44 -18.77
CA ALA A 367 -9.86 0.57 -17.95
C ALA A 367 -8.46 0.90 -18.47
N VAL A 368 -7.73 -0.09 -18.97
CA VAL A 368 -6.38 0.07 -19.54
C VAL A 368 -6.31 -0.61 -20.90
N THR A 369 -5.99 0.14 -21.95
CA THR A 369 -5.86 -0.43 -23.30
C THR A 369 -4.72 -1.44 -23.37
N ASN A 370 -4.96 -2.57 -24.02
CA ASN A 370 -3.97 -3.65 -24.15
C ASN A 370 -2.73 -3.16 -24.94
N PRO A 371 -1.55 -3.16 -24.32
CA PRO A 371 -0.31 -2.75 -25.01
C PRO A 371 0.28 -3.82 -25.92
N GLY A 372 -0.35 -4.96 -26.05
CA GLY A 372 0.16 -6.21 -26.60
C GLY A 372 0.51 -7.19 -25.46
N ASN A 373 0.13 -8.47 -25.64
CA ASN A 373 0.36 -9.54 -24.66
C ASN A 373 -0.04 -9.15 -23.21
N TYR A 374 -1.07 -8.30 -23.06
CA TYR A 374 -1.55 -7.76 -21.79
C TYR A 374 -0.49 -7.06 -20.91
N GLY A 375 0.62 -6.61 -21.52
CA GLY A 375 1.74 -5.99 -20.84
C GLY A 375 2.91 -6.92 -20.52
N PHE A 376 2.81 -8.20 -20.87
CA PHE A 376 3.93 -9.14 -20.75
C PHE A 376 4.92 -8.99 -21.91
N ALA A 377 6.21 -9.07 -21.60
CA ALA A 377 7.30 -9.15 -22.56
C ALA A 377 8.32 -10.19 -22.09
N PHE A 378 9.10 -10.72 -23.01
CA PHE A 378 10.05 -11.79 -22.73
C PHE A 378 11.42 -11.51 -23.38
N SER A 379 12.47 -11.90 -22.69
CA SER A 379 13.85 -11.91 -23.19
C SER A 379 14.59 -13.13 -22.61
N ASP A 380 15.56 -13.65 -23.35
CA ASP A 380 16.42 -14.75 -22.87
C ASP A 380 17.92 -14.47 -23.04
N GLY A 381 18.25 -13.20 -23.27
CA GLY A 381 19.63 -12.76 -23.52
C GLY A 381 20.19 -13.13 -24.89
N SER A 382 19.42 -13.85 -25.72
CA SER A 382 19.80 -14.11 -27.11
C SER A 382 19.46 -12.90 -28.00
N GLY A 383 20.07 -12.84 -29.17
CA GLY A 383 19.73 -11.79 -30.15
C GLY A 383 18.36 -11.98 -30.79
N ASN A 384 17.66 -13.10 -30.55
CA ASN A 384 16.37 -13.45 -31.13
C ASN A 384 15.58 -14.35 -30.16
N PRO A 385 15.06 -13.78 -29.06
CA PRO A 385 14.26 -14.55 -28.07
C PRO A 385 12.97 -15.08 -28.70
N PRO A 386 12.42 -16.22 -28.22
CA PRO A 386 11.13 -16.70 -28.67
C PRO A 386 10.05 -15.67 -28.37
N ALA A 387 9.17 -15.42 -29.34
CA ALA A 387 8.06 -14.50 -29.16
C ALA A 387 6.99 -15.09 -28.21
N ILE A 388 6.27 -14.21 -27.51
CA ILE A 388 5.05 -14.62 -26.80
C ILE A 388 3.98 -14.94 -27.83
N SER A 389 3.44 -16.15 -27.80
CA SER A 389 2.38 -16.64 -28.70
C SER A 389 1.00 -16.55 -28.07
N ALA A 390 0.90 -16.65 -26.74
CA ALA A 390 -0.34 -16.50 -25.99
C ALA A 390 -0.08 -16.06 -24.56
N VAL A 391 -1.05 -15.38 -23.97
CA VAL A 391 -1.13 -15.07 -22.52
C VAL A 391 -2.54 -15.42 -22.06
N THR A 392 -2.67 -16.28 -21.05
CA THR A 392 -3.96 -16.76 -20.54
C THR A 392 -4.03 -16.77 -19.03
N LEU A 393 -5.21 -16.54 -18.46
CA LEU A 393 -5.49 -16.82 -17.06
C LEU A 393 -5.65 -18.34 -16.91
N SER A 394 -4.71 -19.00 -16.25
CA SER A 394 -4.71 -20.44 -16.02
C SER A 394 -5.29 -20.85 -14.66
N GLY A 395 -5.64 -19.86 -13.84
CA GLY A 395 -6.26 -20.03 -12.53
C GLY A 395 -6.71 -18.70 -11.94
N PRO A 396 -7.35 -18.70 -10.77
CA PRO A 396 -7.81 -17.47 -10.12
C PRO A 396 -6.64 -16.56 -9.68
N THR A 397 -5.43 -17.11 -9.55
CA THR A 397 -4.20 -16.41 -9.14
C THR A 397 -3.04 -16.66 -10.09
N GLN A 398 -3.27 -17.22 -11.27
CA GLN A 398 -2.20 -17.71 -12.13
C GLN A 398 -2.37 -17.25 -13.58
N VAL A 399 -1.25 -16.88 -14.20
CA VAL A 399 -1.14 -16.53 -15.62
C VAL A 399 -0.14 -17.48 -16.29
N THR A 400 -0.48 -17.99 -17.46
CA THR A 400 0.44 -18.71 -18.34
C THR A 400 0.80 -17.86 -19.54
N VAL A 401 2.11 -17.65 -19.74
CA VAL A 401 2.68 -17.00 -20.92
C VAL A 401 3.33 -18.08 -21.78
N THR A 402 2.73 -18.36 -22.95
CA THR A 402 3.23 -19.36 -23.89
C THR A 402 4.17 -18.70 -24.90
N LEU A 403 5.37 -19.25 -25.04
CA LEU A 403 6.39 -18.82 -25.99
C LEU A 403 6.31 -19.62 -27.29
N SER A 404 6.82 -19.06 -28.37
CA SER A 404 6.88 -19.73 -29.70
C SER A 404 7.97 -20.80 -29.80
N GLY A 405 8.81 -20.93 -28.79
CA GLY A 405 9.92 -21.91 -28.71
C GLY A 405 10.51 -21.96 -27.30
N ALA A 406 11.39 -22.91 -27.05
CA ALA A 406 12.04 -23.04 -25.75
C ALA A 406 12.92 -21.83 -25.45
N PRO A 407 12.86 -21.28 -24.21
CA PRO A 407 13.68 -20.15 -23.80
C PRO A 407 15.16 -20.51 -23.63
N GLY A 408 16.03 -19.51 -23.84
CA GLY A 408 17.45 -19.60 -23.54
C GLY A 408 17.77 -19.46 -22.04
N PRO A 409 19.04 -19.61 -21.64
CA PRO A 409 19.45 -19.73 -20.22
C PRO A 409 19.38 -18.44 -19.41
N GLN A 410 19.21 -17.27 -20.05
CA GLN A 410 19.07 -15.96 -19.37
C GLN A 410 17.63 -15.44 -19.48
N ALA A 411 16.67 -16.36 -19.37
CA ALA A 411 15.27 -16.04 -19.51
C ALA A 411 14.80 -15.04 -18.45
N ARG A 412 14.06 -14.02 -18.91
CA ARG A 412 13.41 -12.99 -18.09
C ARG A 412 12.01 -12.71 -18.60
N LEU A 413 11.08 -12.62 -17.68
CA LEU A 413 9.73 -12.15 -17.94
C LEU A 413 9.56 -10.74 -17.38
N PHE A 414 8.97 -9.86 -18.19
CA PHE A 414 8.65 -8.49 -17.85
C PHE A 414 7.14 -8.30 -17.84
N TYR A 415 6.64 -7.45 -16.96
CA TYR A 415 5.26 -7.01 -16.98
C TYR A 415 5.19 -5.48 -16.79
N ALA A 416 4.55 -4.81 -17.73
CA ALA A 416 4.41 -3.36 -17.78
C ALA A 416 5.76 -2.60 -17.65
N ALA A 417 6.92 -3.27 -17.81
CA ALA A 417 8.25 -2.75 -17.54
C ALA A 417 8.93 -2.11 -18.76
N LEU A 418 8.39 -2.35 -19.95
CA LEU A 418 8.92 -1.84 -21.20
C LEU A 418 7.92 -0.89 -21.88
N GLY A 419 8.42 0.15 -22.54
CA GLY A 419 7.56 1.06 -23.28
C GLY A 419 8.31 1.81 -24.39
N GLN A 420 7.56 2.51 -25.23
CA GLN A 420 8.12 3.31 -26.33
C GLN A 420 8.73 4.61 -25.79
N PRO A 421 10.00 4.90 -26.04
CA PRO A 421 10.60 6.18 -25.72
C PRO A 421 9.81 7.36 -26.28
N GLY A 422 9.54 8.37 -25.46
CA GLY A 422 8.73 9.53 -25.81
C GLY A 422 7.22 9.34 -25.59
N ALA A 423 6.75 8.15 -25.24
CA ALA A 423 5.35 7.93 -24.93
C ALA A 423 4.98 8.50 -23.55
N ALA A 424 3.85 9.19 -23.46
CA ALA A 424 3.28 9.65 -22.21
C ALA A 424 2.90 8.48 -21.29
N GLY A 425 2.93 8.67 -19.97
CA GLY A 425 2.33 7.73 -19.02
C GLY A 425 0.81 7.74 -19.12
N GLY A 426 0.16 6.64 -18.72
CA GLY A 426 -1.30 6.58 -18.65
C GLY A 426 -1.93 5.28 -19.13
N PRO A 427 -3.27 5.17 -19.05
CA PRO A 427 -3.98 3.92 -19.33
C PRO A 427 -4.05 3.56 -20.83
N THR A 428 -3.68 4.47 -21.72
CA THR A 428 -3.73 4.25 -23.17
C THR A 428 -2.38 4.26 -23.84
N THR A 429 -1.32 4.66 -23.14
CA THR A 429 0.03 4.81 -23.68
C THR A 429 1.07 4.56 -22.59
N GLY A 430 2.35 4.52 -22.97
CA GLY A 430 3.44 4.26 -22.02
C GLY A 430 3.49 2.82 -21.50
N PRO A 431 4.35 2.58 -20.48
CA PRO A 431 4.50 1.27 -19.88
C PRO A 431 3.27 0.94 -19.03
N ARG A 432 2.51 -0.10 -19.43
CA ARG A 432 1.25 -0.47 -18.80
C ARG A 432 0.92 -1.94 -18.96
N GLY A 433 -0.04 -2.42 -18.18
CA GLY A 433 -0.59 -3.76 -18.29
C GLY A 433 -2.06 -3.79 -17.90
N ASN A 434 -2.76 -4.87 -18.26
CA ASN A 434 -4.22 -4.99 -18.09
C ASN A 434 -4.62 -5.85 -16.88
N LEU A 435 -3.66 -6.42 -16.14
CA LEU A 435 -3.96 -7.39 -15.09
C LEU A 435 -4.35 -6.67 -13.80
N ARG A 436 -5.51 -7.02 -13.27
CA ARG A 436 -6.01 -6.57 -11.96
C ARG A 436 -6.66 -7.70 -11.19
N ASP A 437 -6.92 -7.50 -9.94
CA ASP A 437 -7.74 -8.37 -9.11
C ASP A 437 -9.24 -8.02 -9.17
N SER A 438 -10.02 -8.58 -8.25
CA SER A 438 -11.47 -8.39 -8.17
C SER A 438 -11.92 -7.63 -6.91
N ASP A 439 -11.06 -6.81 -6.33
CA ASP A 439 -11.36 -6.02 -5.14
C ASP A 439 -12.41 -4.94 -5.44
N ALA A 440 -13.57 -5.09 -4.85
CA ALA A 440 -14.71 -4.19 -5.03
C ALA A 440 -14.77 -3.07 -3.96
N THR A 441 -13.71 -2.83 -3.20
CA THR A 441 -13.64 -1.70 -2.25
C THR A 441 -14.04 -0.42 -2.98
N PRO A 442 -15.09 0.30 -2.53
CA PRO A 442 -15.56 1.48 -3.24
C PRO A 442 -14.63 2.67 -3.04
N SER A 443 -14.36 3.42 -4.11
CA SER A 443 -13.78 4.75 -4.07
C SER A 443 -14.77 5.76 -3.46
N LEU A 444 -14.33 6.98 -3.19
CA LEU A 444 -15.23 8.07 -2.77
C LEU A 444 -16.32 8.36 -3.81
N ALA A 445 -16.04 8.11 -5.09
CA ALA A 445 -17.00 8.22 -6.19
C ALA A 445 -17.82 6.94 -6.44
N GLY A 446 -17.64 5.88 -5.63
CA GLY A 446 -18.36 4.62 -5.73
C GLY A 446 -17.83 3.64 -6.79
N GLN A 447 -16.70 3.94 -7.43
CA GLN A 447 -16.05 3.01 -8.36
C GLN A 447 -15.17 2.00 -7.60
N PRO A 448 -15.02 0.75 -8.09
CA PRO A 448 -14.14 -0.21 -7.44
C PRO A 448 -12.67 0.21 -7.47
N LEU A 449 -11.98 0.07 -6.35
CA LEU A 449 -10.53 0.26 -6.21
C LEU A 449 -9.81 -1.08 -6.40
N TYR A 450 -9.85 -1.62 -7.63
CA TYR A 450 -9.13 -2.85 -7.98
C TYR A 450 -7.63 -2.72 -7.71
N ASN A 451 -6.98 -3.76 -7.24
CA ASN A 451 -5.52 -3.77 -7.18
C ASN A 451 -4.94 -4.11 -8.55
N TRP A 452 -4.19 -3.20 -9.13
CA TRP A 452 -3.52 -3.36 -10.41
C TRP A 452 -2.15 -4.00 -10.23
N ALA A 453 -1.78 -4.92 -11.13
CA ALA A 453 -0.50 -5.60 -11.04
C ALA A 453 0.67 -4.58 -11.21
N VAL A 454 1.64 -4.69 -10.30
CA VAL A 454 2.82 -3.82 -10.30
C VAL A 454 3.73 -4.09 -11.51
N HIS A 455 4.53 -3.09 -11.91
CA HIS A 455 5.64 -3.35 -12.83
C HIS A 455 6.62 -4.34 -12.21
N PHE A 456 7.07 -5.30 -13.00
CA PHE A 456 8.07 -6.27 -12.51
C PHE A 456 8.98 -6.82 -13.62
N GLU A 457 10.12 -7.33 -13.17
CA GLU A 457 11.08 -8.11 -13.95
C GLU A 457 11.41 -9.38 -13.16
N LEU A 458 11.16 -10.53 -13.76
CA LEU A 458 11.46 -11.82 -13.13
C LEU A 458 12.57 -12.55 -13.89
N PRO A 459 13.73 -12.80 -13.30
CA PRO A 459 14.63 -13.82 -13.82
C PRO A 459 13.96 -15.19 -13.69
N LEU A 460 14.02 -15.96 -14.75
CA LEU A 460 13.45 -17.32 -14.82
C LEU A 460 14.60 -18.34 -14.78
N ASN A 461 14.53 -19.30 -13.90
CA ASN A 461 15.54 -20.34 -13.70
C ASN A 461 15.05 -21.70 -14.21
#